data_f97a07c13d23245024780ec619a42052
#
_entry.id   f97a07c13d23245024780ec619a42052
#
_cell.length_a   1.000
_cell.length_b   1.000
_cell.length_c   1.000
_cell.angle_alpha   90.00
_cell.angle_beta   90.00
_cell.angle_gamma   90.00
#
_symmetry.space_group_name_H-M   'P 1'
#
loop_
_entity.id
_entity.type
_entity.pdbx_description
1 polymer ?
#
loop_
_entity_poly.entity_id
_entity_poly.type
_entity_poly.pdbx_seq_one_letter_code
_entity_poly.pdbx_strand_id
1 'polypeptide(L)'
;MNDHDFMRYSRQLLLEDIAIEGQQKLLASRVLIIGLGGLGSPAALYLAGAGVGTLTLADDDAVHLSNLQRQILFTSADIDRPKAAAAKTRLSQLNPQITLIALQQRLSGEALRAEVAKADVVLDCTDNMVTRQAINAACVALDIPLVTASAVGFGGQLMVLTPPWTQGCYRCLWPDSDEPQRNCRTAGIVGPVVGMLGTLQALEAIKLLSGMTTPRNTLRLFDARTSSWRNLALQRSRGCPVCGGRHADLV
;
A
#
# COMPACT_ATOMS: atom_id res chain seq x y z
N MET A 1 -13.70 -16.54 14.45
CA MET A 1 -12.90 -15.87 15.51
C MET A 1 -12.97 -16.71 16.77
N ASN A 2 -11.86 -16.97 17.43
CA ASN A 2 -11.75 -17.65 18.71
C ASN A 2 -11.54 -16.62 19.85
N ASP A 3 -11.46 -17.07 21.12
CA ASP A 3 -11.30 -16.18 22.28
C ASP A 3 -10.01 -15.34 22.21
N HIS A 4 -8.94 -15.88 21.65
CA HIS A 4 -7.69 -15.16 21.48
C HIS A 4 -7.85 -14.03 20.45
N ASP A 5 -8.61 -14.22 19.36
CA ASP A 5 -8.93 -13.19 18.38
C ASP A 5 -9.77 -12.08 19.04
N PHE A 6 -10.77 -12.45 19.82
CA PHE A 6 -11.60 -11.48 20.56
C PHE A 6 -10.74 -10.61 21.48
N MET A 7 -9.81 -11.20 22.22
CA MET A 7 -8.91 -10.44 23.08
C MET A 7 -7.97 -9.53 22.28
N ARG A 8 -7.35 -10.06 21.20
CA ARG A 8 -6.38 -9.34 20.39
C ARG A 8 -7.00 -8.12 19.70
N TYR A 9 -8.18 -8.30 19.11
CA TYR A 9 -8.84 -7.27 18.30
C TYR A 9 -9.94 -6.51 19.07
N SER A 10 -10.03 -6.71 20.39
CA SER A 10 -11.10 -6.15 21.22
C SER A 10 -11.32 -4.66 21.02
N ARG A 11 -10.26 -3.87 20.81
CA ARG A 11 -10.37 -2.42 20.58
C ARG A 11 -10.93 -2.05 19.22
N GLN A 12 -10.68 -2.87 18.19
CA GLN A 12 -11.29 -2.70 16.86
C GLN A 12 -12.76 -3.15 16.85
N LEU A 13 -13.07 -4.21 17.59
CA LEU A 13 -14.43 -4.74 17.71
C LEU A 13 -15.42 -3.76 18.34
N LEU A 14 -14.95 -2.80 19.11
CA LEU A 14 -15.78 -1.73 19.70
C LEU A 14 -16.18 -0.64 18.70
N LEU A 15 -15.52 -0.58 17.52
CA LEU A 15 -15.84 0.38 16.48
C LEU A 15 -17.04 -0.13 15.68
N GLU A 16 -18.14 0.63 15.63
CA GLU A 16 -19.36 0.25 14.91
C GLU A 16 -19.11 -0.04 13.44
N ASP A 17 -18.18 0.71 12.80
CA ASP A 17 -17.80 0.55 11.39
C ASP A 17 -17.00 -0.73 11.11
N ILE A 18 -16.41 -1.35 12.12
CA ILE A 18 -15.66 -2.61 12.00
C ILE A 18 -16.45 -3.76 12.60
N ALA A 19 -16.71 -3.69 13.91
CA ALA A 19 -17.41 -4.70 14.70
C ALA A 19 -16.89 -6.12 14.40
N ILE A 20 -17.70 -7.15 14.65
CA ILE A 20 -17.33 -8.56 14.41
C ILE A 20 -17.25 -8.84 12.91
N GLU A 21 -18.19 -8.32 12.13
CA GLU A 21 -18.26 -8.57 10.69
C GLU A 21 -17.06 -8.02 9.94
N GLY A 22 -16.67 -6.76 10.21
CA GLY A 22 -15.51 -6.13 9.59
C GLY A 22 -14.21 -6.85 9.99
N GLN A 23 -14.09 -7.28 11.26
CA GLN A 23 -12.92 -8.05 11.71
C GLN A 23 -12.84 -9.43 11.02
N GLN A 24 -13.96 -10.11 10.82
CA GLN A 24 -13.99 -11.35 10.07
C GLN A 24 -13.57 -11.16 8.62
N LYS A 25 -13.99 -10.07 7.98
CA LYS A 25 -13.52 -9.69 6.63
C LYS A 25 -12.02 -9.46 6.61
N LEU A 26 -11.47 -8.73 7.58
CA LEU A 26 -10.01 -8.53 7.70
C LEU A 26 -9.25 -9.85 7.83
N LEU A 27 -9.70 -10.75 8.71
CA LEU A 27 -9.08 -12.07 8.90
C LEU A 27 -9.14 -12.96 7.65
N ALA A 28 -10.13 -12.78 6.79
CA ALA A 28 -10.25 -13.50 5.53
C ALA A 28 -9.47 -12.86 4.38
N SER A 29 -9.03 -11.62 4.55
CA SER A 29 -8.47 -10.82 3.46
C SER A 29 -6.98 -11.10 3.20
N ARG A 30 -6.58 -10.79 1.96
CA ARG A 30 -5.22 -10.94 1.44
C ARG A 30 -4.73 -9.59 0.90
N VAL A 31 -3.62 -9.11 1.42
CA VAL A 31 -3.01 -7.85 0.97
C VAL A 31 -1.63 -8.11 0.39
N LEU A 32 -1.37 -7.58 -0.79
CA LEU A 32 -0.05 -7.54 -1.41
C LEU A 32 0.59 -6.18 -1.13
N ILE A 33 1.74 -6.18 -0.44
CA ILE A 33 2.54 -4.98 -0.19
C ILE A 33 3.78 -5.05 -1.07
N ILE A 34 3.94 -4.10 -1.99
CA ILE A 34 5.09 -4.01 -2.89
C ILE A 34 5.96 -2.84 -2.44
N GLY A 35 7.17 -3.15 -1.99
CA GLY A 35 8.10 -2.24 -1.33
C GLY A 35 7.94 -2.24 0.20
N LEU A 36 9.03 -2.53 0.91
CA LEU A 36 9.09 -2.54 2.38
C LEU A 36 10.00 -1.43 2.93
N GLY A 37 10.06 -0.33 2.17
CA GLY A 37 10.78 0.88 2.55
C GLY A 37 10.04 1.71 3.61
N GLY A 38 10.19 3.04 3.55
CA GLY A 38 9.60 3.96 4.52
C GLY A 38 8.07 3.97 4.53
N LEU A 39 7.42 3.65 3.40
CA LEU A 39 5.96 3.49 3.29
C LEU A 39 5.53 2.10 3.76
N GLY A 40 6.13 1.05 3.20
CA GLY A 40 5.74 -0.34 3.46
C GLY A 40 6.00 -0.80 4.88
N SER A 41 7.04 -0.27 5.55
CA SER A 41 7.36 -0.60 6.94
C SER A 41 6.20 -0.35 7.91
N PRO A 42 5.68 0.88 8.04
CA PRO A 42 4.54 1.14 8.91
C PRO A 42 3.24 0.50 8.39
N ALA A 43 3.05 0.46 7.06
CA ALA A 43 1.87 -0.18 6.48
C ALA A 43 1.76 -1.65 6.89
N ALA A 44 2.83 -2.41 6.76
CA ALA A 44 2.88 -3.83 7.13
C ALA A 44 2.64 -4.05 8.63
N LEU A 45 3.21 -3.19 9.50
CA LEU A 45 3.00 -3.27 10.95
C LEU A 45 1.53 -3.10 11.31
N TYR A 46 0.85 -2.07 10.77
CA TYR A 46 -0.55 -1.82 11.11
C TYR A 46 -1.49 -2.86 10.50
N LEU A 47 -1.24 -3.34 9.28
CA LEU A 47 -2.06 -4.40 8.68
C LEU A 47 -1.92 -5.73 9.44
N ALA A 48 -0.70 -6.09 9.85
CA ALA A 48 -0.46 -7.25 10.69
C ALA A 48 -1.14 -7.11 12.07
N GLY A 49 -0.99 -5.96 12.71
CA GLY A 49 -1.63 -5.64 13.99
C GLY A 49 -3.16 -5.67 13.92
N ALA A 50 -3.73 -5.19 12.82
CA ALA A 50 -5.19 -5.19 12.58
C ALA A 50 -5.75 -6.58 12.27
N GLY A 51 -4.91 -7.57 12.00
CA GLY A 51 -5.35 -8.94 11.74
C GLY A 51 -5.79 -9.19 10.29
N VAL A 52 -5.15 -8.54 9.32
CA VAL A 52 -5.29 -8.95 7.90
C VAL A 52 -4.74 -10.37 7.77
N GLY A 53 -5.59 -11.31 7.32
CA GLY A 53 -5.31 -12.74 7.40
C GLY A 53 -4.10 -13.21 6.61
N THR A 54 -3.81 -12.58 5.46
CA THR A 54 -2.60 -12.88 4.67
C THR A 54 -1.94 -11.59 4.19
N LEU A 55 -0.64 -11.45 4.48
CA LEU A 55 0.21 -10.39 3.92
C LEU A 55 1.27 -11.02 3.03
N THR A 56 1.27 -10.67 1.75
CA THR A 56 2.36 -10.95 0.81
C THR A 56 3.29 -9.73 0.78
N LEU A 57 4.55 -9.93 1.13
CA LEU A 57 5.57 -8.93 1.37
C LEU A 57 6.62 -9.02 0.26
N ALA A 58 6.60 -8.13 -0.73
CA ALA A 58 7.49 -8.16 -1.88
C ALA A 58 8.51 -7.01 -1.82
N ASP A 59 9.79 -7.36 -1.75
CA ASP A 59 10.92 -6.43 -1.80
C ASP A 59 12.18 -7.20 -2.20
N ASP A 60 12.96 -6.66 -3.14
CA ASP A 60 14.19 -7.25 -3.66
C ASP A 60 15.45 -6.75 -2.97
N ASP A 61 15.35 -5.71 -2.13
CA ASP A 61 16.47 -5.11 -1.42
C ASP A 61 16.86 -5.81 -0.12
N ALA A 62 18.08 -5.53 0.34
CA ALA A 62 18.52 -5.78 1.71
C ALA A 62 18.33 -4.52 2.60
N VAL A 63 18.39 -4.74 3.91
CA VAL A 63 18.36 -3.65 4.90
C VAL A 63 19.73 -2.98 4.94
N HIS A 64 19.78 -1.65 4.81
CA HIS A 64 21.00 -0.84 4.92
C HIS A 64 20.91 0.13 6.10
N LEU A 65 22.04 0.49 6.68
CA LEU A 65 22.11 1.46 7.80
C LEU A 65 21.36 2.77 7.45
N SER A 66 21.53 3.28 6.23
CA SER A 66 20.87 4.51 5.75
C SER A 66 19.33 4.40 5.64
N ASN A 67 18.77 3.20 5.76
CA ASN A 67 17.33 2.98 5.75
C ASN A 67 16.68 3.19 7.11
N LEU A 68 17.38 2.91 8.20
CA LEU A 68 16.84 2.79 9.56
C LEU A 68 16.19 4.07 10.08
N GLN A 69 16.58 5.25 9.59
CA GLN A 69 15.99 6.53 9.98
C GLN A 69 14.51 6.68 9.56
N ARG A 70 13.99 5.83 8.63
CA ARG A 70 12.61 5.88 8.15
C ARG A 70 11.93 4.52 7.94
N GLN A 71 12.68 3.44 7.94
CA GLN A 71 12.16 2.07 7.75
C GLN A 71 12.06 1.37 9.10
N ILE A 72 11.11 1.81 9.92
CA ILE A 72 10.97 1.48 11.35
C ILE A 72 10.63 0.00 11.64
N LEU A 73 10.35 -0.78 10.62
CA LEU A 73 10.15 -2.23 10.74
C LEU A 73 11.45 -2.95 11.06
N PHE A 74 12.59 -2.37 10.66
CA PHE A 74 13.92 -2.97 10.77
C PHE A 74 14.73 -2.35 11.91
N THR A 75 15.71 -3.12 12.39
CA THR A 75 16.67 -2.73 13.43
C THR A 75 18.09 -2.85 12.91
N SER A 76 19.08 -2.38 13.68
CA SER A 76 20.48 -2.56 13.35
C SER A 76 20.91 -4.03 13.22
N ALA A 77 20.21 -4.95 13.89
CA ALA A 77 20.46 -6.38 13.79
C ALA A 77 19.99 -6.99 12.46
N ASP A 78 19.20 -6.25 11.67
CA ASP A 78 18.69 -6.69 10.38
C ASP A 78 19.56 -6.23 9.20
N ILE A 79 20.60 -5.43 9.44
CA ILE A 79 21.49 -4.96 8.36
C ILE A 79 22.00 -6.16 7.54
N ASP A 80 22.04 -5.99 6.23
CA ASP A 80 22.42 -6.96 5.20
C ASP A 80 21.43 -8.16 5.04
N ARG A 81 20.37 -8.23 5.85
CA ARG A 81 19.32 -9.23 5.65
C ARG A 81 18.34 -8.77 4.55
N PRO A 82 17.81 -9.69 3.73
CA PRO A 82 16.74 -9.37 2.77
C PRO A 82 15.53 -8.76 3.50
N LYS A 83 15.03 -7.61 3.01
CA LYS A 83 13.92 -6.88 3.66
C LYS A 83 12.68 -7.73 3.84
N ALA A 84 12.27 -8.49 2.81
CA ALA A 84 11.10 -9.35 2.88
C ALA A 84 11.21 -10.41 3.98
N ALA A 85 12.39 -11.04 4.16
CA ALA A 85 12.64 -12.03 5.19
C ALA A 85 12.68 -11.40 6.60
N ALA A 86 13.36 -10.26 6.77
CA ALA A 86 13.42 -9.54 8.03
C ALA A 86 12.01 -9.05 8.45
N ALA A 87 11.24 -8.51 7.50
CA ALA A 87 9.86 -8.09 7.73
C ALA A 87 8.99 -9.27 8.20
N LYS A 88 9.04 -10.41 7.50
CA LYS A 88 8.30 -11.62 7.91
C LYS A 88 8.63 -12.02 9.34
N THR A 89 9.92 -12.06 9.71
CA THR A 89 10.36 -12.39 11.08
C THR A 89 9.75 -11.41 12.10
N ARG A 90 9.80 -10.12 11.84
CA ARG A 90 9.30 -9.10 12.76
C ARG A 90 7.79 -9.14 12.90
N LEU A 91 7.07 -9.28 11.79
CA LEU A 91 5.62 -9.30 11.78
C LEU A 91 5.04 -10.59 12.40
N SER A 92 5.74 -11.73 12.28
CA SER A 92 5.34 -12.97 12.96
C SER A 92 5.43 -12.86 14.48
N GLN A 93 6.35 -12.04 15.00
CA GLN A 93 6.43 -11.74 16.44
C GLN A 93 5.29 -10.82 16.90
N LEU A 94 4.86 -9.90 16.03
CA LEU A 94 3.74 -9.00 16.31
C LEU A 94 2.41 -9.74 16.29
N ASN A 95 2.17 -10.53 15.25
CA ASN A 95 0.95 -11.31 15.11
C ASN A 95 1.23 -12.70 14.51
N PRO A 96 1.39 -13.74 15.33
CA PRO A 96 1.72 -15.08 14.86
C PRO A 96 0.54 -15.81 14.20
N GLN A 97 -0.67 -15.25 14.24
CA GLN A 97 -1.89 -15.91 13.73
C GLN A 97 -2.14 -15.63 12.25
N ILE A 98 -1.51 -14.60 11.67
CA ILE A 98 -1.67 -14.26 10.26
C ILE A 98 -0.67 -15.03 9.40
N THR A 99 -1.01 -15.22 8.13
CA THR A 99 -0.12 -15.80 7.14
C THR A 99 0.78 -14.73 6.53
N LEU A 100 2.10 -14.96 6.58
CA LEU A 100 3.11 -14.05 6.05
C LEU A 100 3.88 -14.75 4.93
N ILE A 101 3.82 -14.19 3.71
CA ILE A 101 4.52 -14.68 2.52
C ILE A 101 5.59 -13.65 2.16
N ALA A 102 6.87 -14.04 2.25
CA ALA A 102 7.99 -13.17 1.88
C ALA A 102 8.45 -13.51 0.46
N LEU A 103 8.45 -12.50 -0.42
CA LEU A 103 8.93 -12.58 -1.80
C LEU A 103 10.17 -11.70 -1.94
N GLN A 104 11.35 -12.33 -1.95
CA GLN A 104 12.65 -11.66 -2.08
C GLN A 104 12.98 -11.44 -3.56
N GLN A 105 12.10 -10.73 -4.27
CA GLN A 105 12.23 -10.48 -5.70
C GLN A 105 11.50 -9.22 -6.10
N ARG A 106 11.98 -8.59 -7.16
CA ARG A 106 11.26 -7.52 -7.85
C ARG A 106 10.12 -8.13 -8.66
N LEU A 107 8.89 -7.81 -8.29
CA LEU A 107 7.73 -8.26 -9.04
C LEU A 107 7.59 -7.45 -10.34
N SER A 108 7.53 -8.16 -11.47
CA SER A 108 7.31 -7.57 -12.79
C SER A 108 6.61 -8.57 -13.73
N GLY A 109 6.04 -8.10 -14.84
CA GLY A 109 5.43 -8.93 -15.87
C GLY A 109 4.42 -9.94 -15.30
N GLU A 110 4.58 -11.21 -15.66
CA GLU A 110 3.66 -12.28 -15.26
C GLU A 110 3.70 -12.55 -13.76
N ALA A 111 4.88 -12.49 -13.11
CA ALA A 111 4.99 -12.68 -11.65
C ALA A 111 4.19 -11.62 -10.88
N LEU A 112 4.23 -10.35 -11.30
CA LEU A 112 3.43 -9.29 -10.71
C LEU A 112 1.93 -9.57 -10.89
N ARG A 113 1.49 -9.93 -12.09
CA ARG A 113 0.09 -10.23 -12.38
C ARG A 113 -0.43 -11.40 -11.53
N ALA A 114 0.38 -12.45 -11.40
CA ALA A 114 0.03 -13.62 -10.60
C ALA A 114 -0.13 -13.30 -9.10
N GLU A 115 0.68 -12.41 -8.55
CA GLU A 115 0.53 -12.00 -7.14
C GLU A 115 -0.62 -11.01 -6.95
N VAL A 116 -0.83 -10.06 -7.87
CA VAL A 116 -1.98 -9.15 -7.84
C VAL A 116 -3.30 -9.92 -7.90
N ALA A 117 -3.40 -10.97 -8.73
CA ALA A 117 -4.61 -11.80 -8.87
C ALA A 117 -5.02 -12.52 -7.57
N LYS A 118 -4.10 -12.69 -6.61
CA LYS A 118 -4.36 -13.34 -5.32
C LYS A 118 -4.79 -12.37 -4.22
N ALA A 119 -4.68 -11.06 -4.48
CA ALA A 119 -4.90 -10.02 -3.48
C ALA A 119 -6.30 -9.42 -3.58
N ASP A 120 -6.87 -9.05 -2.43
CA ASP A 120 -8.08 -8.24 -2.33
C ASP A 120 -7.78 -6.74 -2.43
N VAL A 121 -6.57 -6.35 -2.03
CA VAL A 121 -6.03 -4.98 -2.13
C VAL A 121 -4.52 -5.03 -2.35
N VAL A 122 -4.01 -4.15 -3.21
CA VAL A 122 -2.57 -3.95 -3.41
C VAL A 122 -2.14 -2.61 -2.81
N LEU A 123 -1.06 -2.61 -2.03
CA LEU A 123 -0.36 -1.41 -1.59
C LEU A 123 0.89 -1.21 -2.44
N ASP A 124 0.92 -0.11 -3.17
CA ASP A 124 2.12 0.37 -3.83
C ASP A 124 2.91 1.27 -2.87
N CYS A 125 3.98 0.73 -2.33
CA CYS A 125 4.91 1.38 -1.42
C CYS A 125 6.30 1.60 -2.08
N THR A 126 6.34 1.61 -3.41
CA THR A 126 7.57 1.72 -4.19
C THR A 126 8.03 3.17 -4.35
N ASP A 127 9.26 3.36 -4.80
CA ASP A 127 9.88 4.68 -4.96
C ASP A 127 10.25 5.01 -6.42
N ASN A 128 9.77 4.21 -7.39
CA ASN A 128 10.09 4.41 -8.80
C ASN A 128 8.85 4.33 -9.70
N MET A 129 8.83 5.15 -10.74
CA MET A 129 7.67 5.31 -11.61
C MET A 129 7.38 4.07 -12.47
N VAL A 130 8.41 3.38 -12.94
CA VAL A 130 8.26 2.17 -13.78
C VAL A 130 7.48 1.09 -13.03
N THR A 131 7.85 0.81 -11.79
CA THR A 131 7.16 -0.17 -10.95
C THR A 131 5.73 0.28 -10.62
N ARG A 132 5.51 1.57 -10.28
CA ARG A 132 4.17 2.12 -10.02
C ARG A 132 3.22 1.94 -11.20
N GLN A 133 3.70 2.25 -12.41
CA GLN A 133 2.91 2.09 -13.64
C GLN A 133 2.58 0.61 -13.91
N ALA A 134 3.53 -0.30 -13.67
CA ALA A 134 3.31 -1.73 -13.83
C ALA A 134 2.26 -2.26 -12.82
N ILE A 135 2.36 -1.85 -11.55
CA ILE A 135 1.38 -2.20 -10.50
C ILE A 135 -0.01 -1.68 -10.88
N ASN A 136 -0.12 -0.40 -11.25
CA ASN A 136 -1.38 0.19 -11.69
C ASN A 136 -1.99 -0.58 -12.87
N ALA A 137 -1.19 -0.92 -13.88
CA ALA A 137 -1.68 -1.66 -15.04
C ALA A 137 -2.18 -3.07 -14.66
N ALA A 138 -1.48 -3.78 -13.77
CA ALA A 138 -1.91 -5.08 -13.27
C ALA A 138 -3.21 -4.98 -12.45
N CYS A 139 -3.32 -4.00 -11.55
CA CYS A 139 -4.52 -3.78 -10.73
C CYS A 139 -5.75 -3.43 -11.61
N VAL A 140 -5.57 -2.54 -12.60
CA VAL A 140 -6.63 -2.21 -13.55
C VAL A 140 -7.03 -3.44 -14.37
N ALA A 141 -6.05 -4.23 -14.85
CA ALA A 141 -6.33 -5.41 -15.67
C ALA A 141 -7.12 -6.49 -14.93
N LEU A 142 -6.95 -6.60 -13.62
CA LEU A 142 -7.53 -7.65 -12.78
C LEU A 142 -8.67 -7.15 -11.87
N ASP A 143 -9.06 -5.88 -11.97
CA ASP A 143 -10.08 -5.23 -11.14
C ASP A 143 -9.77 -5.28 -9.63
N ILE A 144 -8.48 -5.19 -9.25
CA ILE A 144 -8.03 -5.20 -7.86
C ILE A 144 -7.80 -3.76 -7.38
N PRO A 145 -8.38 -3.34 -6.24
CA PRO A 145 -8.12 -2.03 -5.63
C PRO A 145 -6.63 -1.78 -5.37
N LEU A 146 -6.20 -0.54 -5.62
CA LEU A 146 -4.83 -0.07 -5.43
C LEU A 146 -4.80 1.11 -4.46
N VAL A 147 -4.00 0.99 -3.39
CA VAL A 147 -3.66 2.10 -2.50
C VAL A 147 -2.20 2.49 -2.75
N THR A 148 -1.98 3.66 -3.32
CA THR A 148 -0.63 4.13 -3.67
C THR A 148 -0.29 5.42 -2.93
N ALA A 149 0.96 5.54 -2.48
CA ALA A 149 1.47 6.74 -1.84
C ALA A 149 2.91 7.03 -2.30
N SER A 150 3.31 8.29 -2.16
CA SER A 150 4.71 8.69 -2.30
C SER A 150 5.03 9.86 -1.38
N ALA A 151 6.31 10.00 -1.00
CA ALA A 151 6.78 11.08 -0.15
C ALA A 151 8.17 11.54 -0.57
N VAL A 152 8.38 12.87 -0.54
CA VAL A 152 9.66 13.52 -0.81
C VAL A 152 9.79 14.75 0.09
N GLY A 153 10.90 14.91 0.79
CA GLY A 153 11.16 16.02 1.69
C GLY A 153 10.12 16.10 2.81
N PHE A 154 9.34 17.15 2.81
CA PHE A 154 8.22 17.39 3.72
C PHE A 154 6.85 17.23 3.05
N GLY A 155 6.80 16.75 1.82
CA GLY A 155 5.57 16.56 1.08
C GLY A 155 5.25 15.10 0.82
N GLY A 156 3.99 14.82 0.55
CA GLY A 156 3.58 13.51 0.15
C GLY A 156 2.21 13.46 -0.50
N GLN A 157 1.88 12.31 -1.04
CA GLN A 157 0.61 12.08 -1.70
C GLN A 157 0.08 10.68 -1.43
N LEU A 158 -1.25 10.56 -1.45
CA LEU A 158 -1.98 9.32 -1.23
C LEU A 158 -3.16 9.25 -2.19
N MET A 159 -3.39 8.09 -2.78
CA MET A 159 -4.58 7.79 -3.58
C MET A 159 -5.12 6.41 -3.27
N VAL A 160 -6.45 6.29 -3.32
CA VAL A 160 -7.19 5.03 -3.36
C VAL A 160 -7.86 4.92 -4.71
N LEU A 161 -7.46 3.95 -5.50
CA LEU A 161 -7.91 3.70 -6.87
C LEU A 161 -8.67 2.37 -6.90
N THR A 162 -9.91 2.37 -7.38
CA THR A 162 -10.77 1.19 -7.32
C THR A 162 -11.54 0.96 -8.62
N PRO A 163 -11.90 -0.28 -8.91
CA PRO A 163 -12.87 -0.57 -9.95
C PRO A 163 -14.19 0.20 -9.72
N PRO A 164 -14.94 0.52 -10.78
CA PRO A 164 -14.76 0.13 -12.18
C PRO A 164 -13.89 1.07 -13.02
N TRP A 165 -13.03 1.88 -12.43
CA TRP A 165 -12.04 2.79 -13.07
C TRP A 165 -12.66 3.92 -13.92
N THR A 166 -13.91 4.23 -13.71
CA THR A 166 -14.65 5.26 -14.45
C THR A 166 -14.10 6.67 -14.23
N GLN A 167 -13.51 6.91 -13.08
CA GLN A 167 -12.89 8.19 -12.72
C GLN A 167 -11.39 8.25 -13.07
N GLY A 168 -10.82 7.14 -13.59
CA GLY A 168 -9.43 7.05 -14.02
C GLY A 168 -8.57 6.12 -13.15
N CYS A 169 -7.29 6.04 -13.52
CA CYS A 169 -6.28 5.25 -12.83
C CYS A 169 -4.99 6.08 -12.65
N TYR A 170 -3.96 5.51 -12.05
CA TYR A 170 -2.68 6.21 -11.82
C TYR A 170 -2.08 6.77 -13.13
N ARG A 171 -2.20 6.03 -14.26
CA ARG A 171 -1.72 6.46 -15.58
C ARG A 171 -2.43 7.69 -16.12
N CYS A 172 -3.69 7.96 -15.73
CA CYS A 172 -4.41 9.15 -16.13
C CYS A 172 -3.79 10.43 -15.54
N LEU A 173 -3.25 10.33 -14.33
CA LEU A 173 -2.58 11.45 -13.65
C LEU A 173 -1.12 11.61 -14.08
N TRP A 174 -0.43 10.48 -14.27
CA TRP A 174 0.98 10.41 -14.64
C TRP A 174 1.12 9.69 -15.97
N PRO A 175 0.89 10.39 -17.11
CA PRO A 175 0.90 9.77 -18.44
C PRO A 175 2.28 9.27 -18.86
N ASP A 176 3.34 9.88 -18.33
CA ASP A 176 4.71 9.50 -18.60
C ASP A 176 5.24 8.58 -17.50
N SER A 177 6.18 7.72 -17.85
CA SER A 177 6.90 6.86 -16.92
C SER A 177 8.24 7.44 -16.48
N ASP A 178 8.51 8.70 -16.84
CA ASP A 178 9.74 9.37 -16.48
C ASP A 178 9.83 9.60 -14.97
N GLU A 179 11.00 9.30 -14.43
CA GLU A 179 11.26 9.53 -13.00
C GLU A 179 11.24 11.03 -12.69
N PRO A 180 10.54 11.45 -11.63
CA PRO A 180 10.59 12.83 -11.18
C PRO A 180 12.04 13.24 -10.88
N GLN A 181 12.44 14.43 -11.29
CA GLN A 181 13.79 14.97 -10.99
C GLN A 181 14.10 14.99 -9.48
N ARG A 182 13.06 15.11 -8.65
CA ARG A 182 13.16 15.03 -7.18
C ARG A 182 12.49 13.75 -6.68
N ASN A 183 13.29 12.86 -6.12
CA ASN A 183 12.86 11.66 -5.41
C ASN A 183 13.48 11.62 -4.01
N CYS A 184 13.13 10.65 -3.18
CA CYS A 184 13.66 10.54 -1.81
C CYS A 184 15.18 10.36 -1.75
N ARG A 185 15.84 9.88 -2.82
CA ARG A 185 17.29 9.72 -2.89
C ARG A 185 17.99 11.03 -3.21
N THR A 186 17.40 11.90 -4.02
CA THR A 186 18.01 13.17 -4.45
C THR A 186 17.58 14.37 -3.61
N ALA A 187 16.37 14.38 -3.06
CA ALA A 187 15.80 15.50 -2.31
C ALA A 187 15.65 15.21 -0.81
N GLY A 188 15.99 14.00 -0.35
CA GLY A 188 15.81 13.57 1.03
C GLY A 188 14.36 13.31 1.43
N ILE A 189 14.16 12.83 2.64
CA ILE A 189 12.85 12.52 3.22
C ILE A 189 12.91 12.56 4.75
N VAL A 190 11.92 13.14 5.37
CA VAL A 190 11.72 13.10 6.82
C VAL A 190 10.96 11.84 7.18
N GLY A 191 11.52 11.01 8.08
CA GLY A 191 10.95 9.72 8.47
C GLY A 191 9.47 9.76 8.87
N PRO A 192 9.04 10.66 9.77
CA PRO A 192 7.63 10.79 10.15
C PRO A 192 6.67 11.09 8.98
N VAL A 193 7.10 11.82 7.95
CA VAL A 193 6.24 12.12 6.79
C VAL A 193 5.95 10.86 5.99
N VAL A 194 6.97 10.11 5.63
CA VAL A 194 6.79 8.86 4.90
C VAL A 194 6.10 7.80 5.76
N GLY A 195 6.41 7.76 7.07
CA GLY A 195 5.76 6.85 8.02
C GLY A 195 4.27 7.10 8.15
N MET A 196 3.85 8.37 8.25
CA MET A 196 2.44 8.75 8.28
C MET A 196 1.70 8.31 7.01
N LEU A 197 2.29 8.53 5.84
CA LEU A 197 1.66 8.13 4.57
C LEU A 197 1.53 6.61 4.44
N GLY A 198 2.52 5.83 4.86
CA GLY A 198 2.41 4.37 4.91
C GLY A 198 1.35 3.89 5.91
N THR A 199 1.23 4.57 7.05
CA THR A 199 0.15 4.33 8.03
C THR A 199 -1.22 4.62 7.42
N LEU A 200 -1.35 5.71 6.67
CA LEU A 200 -2.59 6.03 5.97
C LEU A 200 -2.90 5.03 4.83
N GLN A 201 -1.89 4.47 4.14
CA GLN A 201 -2.13 3.37 3.20
C GLN A 201 -2.75 2.16 3.91
N ALA A 202 -2.23 1.79 5.08
CA ALA A 202 -2.81 0.72 5.89
C ALA A 202 -4.25 1.03 6.32
N LEU A 203 -4.52 2.26 6.78
CA LEU A 203 -5.86 2.69 7.17
C LEU A 203 -6.86 2.58 6.00
N GLU A 204 -6.50 3.07 4.82
CA GLU A 204 -7.37 2.99 3.65
C GLU A 204 -7.60 1.54 3.20
N ALA A 205 -6.58 0.67 3.31
CA ALA A 205 -6.74 -0.76 3.05
C ALA A 205 -7.68 -1.43 4.06
N ILE A 206 -7.55 -1.14 5.36
CA ILE A 206 -8.46 -1.64 6.40
C ILE A 206 -9.90 -1.21 6.10
N LYS A 207 -10.12 0.04 5.74
CA LYS A 207 -11.45 0.56 5.37
C LYS A 207 -12.04 -0.17 4.18
N LEU A 208 -11.26 -0.35 3.10
CA LEU A 208 -11.70 -1.11 1.92
C LEU A 208 -12.08 -2.55 2.28
N LEU A 209 -11.24 -3.23 3.05
CA LEU A 209 -11.41 -4.64 3.38
C LEU A 209 -12.55 -4.88 4.39
N SER A 210 -12.79 -3.96 5.32
CA SER A 210 -13.92 -4.04 6.25
C SER A 210 -15.25 -3.61 5.62
N GLY A 211 -15.23 -3.03 4.40
CA GLY A 211 -16.43 -2.56 3.71
C GLY A 211 -16.83 -1.12 4.02
N MET A 212 -15.96 -0.37 4.68
CA MET A 212 -16.19 1.06 4.97
C MET A 212 -16.04 1.91 3.70
N THR A 213 -16.67 3.07 3.71
CA THR A 213 -16.49 4.07 2.66
C THR A 213 -15.11 4.72 2.76
N THR A 214 -14.41 4.82 1.63
CA THR A 214 -13.14 5.54 1.51
C THR A 214 -13.23 6.65 0.47
N PRO A 215 -12.50 7.76 0.59
CA PRO A 215 -12.33 8.71 -0.51
C PRO A 215 -11.61 8.02 -1.67
N ARG A 216 -12.34 7.75 -2.76
CA ARG A 216 -11.83 7.04 -3.94
C ARG A 216 -11.47 8.02 -5.04
N ASN A 217 -10.47 7.66 -5.86
CA ASN A 217 -10.11 8.39 -7.08
C ASN A 217 -9.87 9.89 -6.81
N THR A 218 -9.25 10.18 -5.67
CA THR A 218 -8.86 11.52 -5.24
C THR A 218 -7.37 11.52 -4.92
N LEU A 219 -6.63 12.44 -5.55
CA LEU A 219 -5.25 12.72 -5.16
C LEU A 219 -5.27 13.59 -3.91
N ARG A 220 -4.77 13.05 -2.82
CA ARG A 220 -4.60 13.76 -1.54
C ARG A 220 -3.15 14.16 -1.39
N LEU A 221 -2.87 15.47 -1.39
CA LEU A 221 -1.53 16.04 -1.25
C LEU A 221 -1.36 16.55 0.18
N PHE A 222 -0.28 16.14 0.82
CA PHE A 222 0.11 16.55 2.16
C PHE A 222 1.33 17.46 2.13
N ASP A 223 1.26 18.59 2.84
CA ASP A 223 2.41 19.42 3.17
C ASP A 223 2.65 19.38 4.69
N ALA A 224 3.73 18.72 5.10
CA ALA A 224 4.07 18.56 6.50
C ALA A 224 4.62 19.83 7.15
N ARG A 225 5.04 20.84 6.39
CA ARG A 225 5.48 22.13 6.96
C ARG A 225 4.34 22.89 7.60
N THR A 226 3.16 22.77 7.00
CA THR A 226 1.93 23.45 7.43
C THR A 226 0.88 22.48 7.99
N SER A 227 1.17 21.17 7.97
CA SER A 227 0.23 20.10 8.33
C SER A 227 -1.10 20.18 7.57
N SER A 228 -1.05 20.60 6.32
CA SER A 228 -2.23 20.84 5.50
C SER A 228 -2.42 19.77 4.42
N TRP A 229 -3.69 19.53 4.08
CA TRP A 229 -4.10 18.64 3.00
C TRP A 229 -4.80 19.39 1.88
N ARG A 230 -4.53 18.99 0.65
CA ARG A 230 -5.28 19.39 -0.53
C ARG A 230 -5.80 18.16 -1.26
N ASN A 231 -7.06 18.20 -1.70
CA ASN A 231 -7.70 17.11 -2.40
C ASN A 231 -8.00 17.55 -3.84
N LEU A 232 -7.59 16.73 -4.81
CA LEU A 232 -7.82 16.95 -6.22
C LEU A 232 -8.55 15.72 -6.77
N ALA A 233 -9.73 15.92 -7.38
CA ALA A 233 -10.46 14.82 -8.01
C ALA A 233 -9.67 14.31 -9.23
N LEU A 234 -9.52 13.00 -9.32
CA LEU A 234 -8.93 12.37 -10.49
C LEU A 234 -9.89 12.46 -11.67
N GLN A 235 -9.38 12.83 -12.83
CA GLN A 235 -10.14 12.83 -14.08
C GLN A 235 -9.58 11.76 -15.01
N ARG A 236 -10.48 10.92 -15.53
CA ARG A 236 -10.12 9.89 -16.50
C ARG A 236 -9.69 10.50 -17.82
N SER A 237 -8.54 10.14 -18.30
CA SER A 237 -8.12 10.44 -19.68
C SER A 237 -8.79 9.44 -20.64
N ARG A 238 -9.51 9.95 -21.64
CA ARG A 238 -10.18 9.12 -22.67
C ARG A 238 -9.18 8.27 -23.46
N GLY A 239 -7.97 8.78 -23.69
CA GLY A 239 -6.88 8.10 -24.39
C GLY A 239 -5.96 7.28 -23.48
N CYS A 240 -6.31 7.05 -22.21
CA CYS A 240 -5.46 6.31 -21.30
C CYS A 240 -5.24 4.87 -21.80
N PRO A 241 -3.99 4.44 -22.05
CA PRO A 241 -3.71 3.10 -22.56
C PRO A 241 -4.01 1.98 -21.53
N VAL A 242 -4.22 2.33 -20.26
CA VAL A 242 -4.44 1.36 -19.19
C VAL A 242 -5.92 1.20 -18.87
N CYS A 243 -6.67 2.28 -18.64
CA CYS A 243 -8.09 2.19 -18.28
C CYS A 243 -9.03 2.70 -19.38
N GLY A 244 -8.53 3.26 -20.48
CA GLY A 244 -9.32 3.90 -21.53
C GLY A 244 -10.30 2.97 -22.25
N GLY A 245 -9.95 1.71 -22.50
CA GLY A 245 -10.76 0.75 -23.23
C GLY A 245 -11.80 -0.04 -22.41
N ARG A 246 -11.83 0.12 -21.07
CA ARG A 246 -12.62 -0.75 -20.21
C ARG A 246 -14.12 -0.41 -20.10
N HIS A 247 -14.58 0.74 -20.61
CA HIS A 247 -15.97 1.19 -20.49
C HIS A 247 -16.43 1.97 -21.73
N ALA A 248 -16.08 1.48 -22.93
CA ALA A 248 -16.59 2.05 -24.18
C ALA A 248 -18.12 1.86 -24.33
N ASP A 249 -18.72 0.98 -23.54
CA ASP A 249 -20.11 0.53 -23.70
C ASP A 249 -21.10 1.11 -22.68
N LEU A 250 -20.73 2.13 -21.90
CA LEU A 250 -21.61 2.81 -20.95
C LEU A 250 -21.91 4.26 -21.36
N VAL A 251 -22.36 4.46 -22.60
CA VAL A 251 -22.99 5.71 -23.08
C VAL A 251 -24.35 5.38 -23.67
#